data_7e2f03e004e30e6a6bf26aad63496274
#
_entry.id   7e2f03e004e30e6a6bf26aad63496274
#
_cell.length_a   1.000
_cell.length_b   1.000
_cell.length_c   1.000
_cell.angle_alpha   90.00
_cell.angle_beta   90.00
_cell.angle_gamma   90.00
#
_symmetry.space_group_name_H-M   'P 1'
#
loop_
_entity.id
_entity.type
_entity.pdbx_description
1 polymer ?
#
loop_
_entity_poly.entity_id
_entity_poly.type
_entity_poly.pdbx_seq_one_letter_code
_entity_poly.pdbx_strand_id
1 'polypeptide(L)'
;MNERFQTFVYGTAIALMLGWVFYIGRNVFVPIMFSVFVVYVILGLARLIGKVPLLGPALPQLVISILSVLIIALGLAMVVYTILANKDSVIAMAPRYQESLLAAVQRVAVLMRVEAEPTWTTLRRALLAQVSLQRVAASALASVSSLFATVIVVALYACFLLVERTHLDVKILAIARSPEQARRIKQVIADINARVGAYLALKTFLGVLLGALSYVIMRFAGLEFAGFWAVMIALLNYVPYIGSFLSVVLPGLMAVAQFGSAGEAIQIMMSLAVVQFVIGNFLDPYVMGNSLNLSPFAILVSLAVWVALWGVPGAFLAVPITAMMTIIFSEFPGTRPIAVLLSQNGKP
;
A
#
# COMPACT_ATOMS: atom_id res chain seq x y z
N MET A 1 -36.07 28.27 -0.48
CA MET A 1 -35.14 27.22 0.01
C MET A 1 -33.80 27.87 0.25
N ASN A 2 -33.21 27.71 1.43
CA ASN A 2 -32.05 28.48 1.85
C ASN A 2 -30.85 28.13 0.94
N GLU A 3 -30.13 29.07 0.33
CA GLU A 3 -29.01 28.85 -0.60
C GLU A 3 -27.94 27.91 -0.02
N ARG A 4 -27.72 27.99 1.29
CA ARG A 4 -26.78 27.07 2.00
C ARG A 4 -27.25 25.61 1.96
N PHE A 5 -28.57 25.38 2.06
CA PHE A 5 -29.14 24.04 2.00
C PHE A 5 -29.05 23.47 0.58
N GLN A 6 -29.29 24.27 -0.44
CA GLN A 6 -29.11 23.85 -1.84
C GLN A 6 -27.66 23.50 -2.15
N THR A 7 -26.73 24.33 -1.72
CA THR A 7 -25.28 24.07 -1.90
C THR A 7 -24.86 22.77 -1.21
N PHE A 8 -25.37 22.49 0.00
CA PHE A 8 -25.10 21.25 0.72
C PHE A 8 -25.67 20.04 -0.02
N VAL A 9 -26.94 20.11 -0.48
CA VAL A 9 -27.58 19.01 -1.21
C VAL A 9 -26.87 18.71 -2.53
N TYR A 10 -26.56 19.76 -3.32
CA TYR A 10 -25.81 19.58 -4.57
C TYR A 10 -24.38 19.06 -4.34
N GLY A 11 -23.68 19.55 -3.32
CA GLY A 11 -22.35 19.06 -2.95
C GLY A 11 -22.38 17.58 -2.57
N THR A 12 -23.35 17.19 -1.74
CA THR A 12 -23.54 15.77 -1.35
C THR A 12 -23.90 14.89 -2.55
N ALA A 13 -24.81 15.35 -3.42
CA ALA A 13 -25.19 14.64 -4.62
C ALA A 13 -23.99 14.41 -5.56
N ILE A 14 -23.19 15.46 -5.80
CA ILE A 14 -21.96 15.38 -6.61
C ILE A 14 -20.97 14.40 -5.98
N ALA A 15 -20.75 14.45 -4.66
CA ALA A 15 -19.84 13.53 -3.97
C ALA A 15 -20.29 12.07 -4.11
N LEU A 16 -21.58 11.77 -3.96
CA LEU A 16 -22.14 10.44 -4.15
C LEU A 16 -22.04 9.97 -5.60
N MET A 17 -22.31 10.84 -6.57
CA MET A 17 -22.18 10.52 -8.00
C MET A 17 -20.71 10.22 -8.36
N LEU A 18 -19.76 11.02 -7.88
CA LEU A 18 -18.34 10.76 -8.08
C LEU A 18 -17.90 9.44 -7.44
N GLY A 19 -18.34 9.18 -6.21
CA GLY A 19 -18.08 7.90 -5.54
C GLY A 19 -18.60 6.71 -6.33
N TRP A 20 -19.81 6.83 -6.86
CA TRP A 20 -20.43 5.79 -7.70
C TRP A 20 -19.67 5.58 -9.02
N VAL A 21 -19.25 6.66 -9.69
CA VAL A 21 -18.40 6.60 -10.90
C VAL A 21 -17.06 5.93 -10.59
N PHE A 22 -16.40 6.28 -9.48
CA PHE A 22 -15.16 5.64 -9.06
C PHE A 22 -15.33 4.16 -8.72
N TYR A 23 -16.47 3.80 -8.12
CA TYR A 23 -16.78 2.40 -7.81
C TYR A 23 -17.00 1.57 -9.07
N ILE A 24 -17.83 2.03 -10.02
CA ILE A 24 -18.09 1.31 -11.28
C ILE A 24 -16.83 1.31 -12.17
N GLY A 25 -16.15 2.45 -12.28
CA GLY A 25 -14.97 2.63 -13.12
C GLY A 25 -13.67 2.09 -12.50
N ARG A 26 -13.73 1.35 -11.39
CA ARG A 26 -12.52 0.88 -10.66
C ARG A 26 -11.51 0.14 -11.55
N ASN A 27 -12.00 -0.63 -12.54
CA ASN A 27 -11.14 -1.38 -13.45
C ASN A 27 -10.29 -0.48 -14.37
N VAL A 28 -10.68 0.80 -14.53
CA VAL A 28 -9.96 1.82 -15.28
C VAL A 28 -9.17 2.73 -14.34
N PHE A 29 -9.82 3.24 -13.29
CA PHE A 29 -9.20 4.20 -12.39
C PHE A 29 -8.08 3.60 -11.54
N VAL A 30 -8.22 2.36 -11.07
CA VAL A 30 -7.20 1.71 -10.25
C VAL A 30 -5.86 1.59 -10.98
N PRO A 31 -5.78 1.03 -12.21
CA PRO A 31 -4.54 0.99 -12.97
C PRO A 31 -3.95 2.37 -13.26
N ILE A 32 -4.78 3.37 -13.56
CA ILE A 32 -4.33 4.76 -13.77
C ILE A 32 -3.69 5.31 -12.51
N MET A 33 -4.34 5.17 -11.36
CA MET A 33 -3.80 5.68 -10.09
C MET A 33 -2.54 4.94 -9.66
N PHE A 34 -2.44 3.63 -9.88
CA PHE A 34 -1.19 2.89 -9.67
C PHE A 34 -0.08 3.34 -10.64
N SER A 35 -0.41 3.68 -11.88
CA SER A 35 0.60 4.19 -12.80
C SER A 35 1.14 5.56 -12.37
N VAL A 36 0.28 6.44 -11.88
CA VAL A 36 0.69 7.72 -11.25
C VAL A 36 1.60 7.44 -10.04
N PHE A 37 1.21 6.49 -9.18
CA PHE A 37 2.03 6.06 -8.04
C PHE A 37 3.43 5.58 -8.50
N VAL A 38 3.50 4.69 -9.48
CA VAL A 38 4.76 4.15 -10.01
C VAL A 38 5.63 5.27 -10.60
N VAL A 39 5.03 6.21 -11.33
CA VAL A 39 5.75 7.39 -11.85
C VAL A 39 6.34 8.22 -10.73
N TYR A 40 5.59 8.46 -9.63
CA TYR A 40 6.14 9.19 -8.48
C TYR A 40 7.30 8.44 -7.80
N VAL A 41 7.20 7.11 -7.69
CA VAL A 41 8.28 6.29 -7.12
C VAL A 41 9.53 6.37 -8.01
N ILE A 42 9.37 6.25 -9.35
CA ILE A 42 10.48 6.40 -10.31
C ILE A 42 11.14 7.77 -10.17
N LEU A 43 10.34 8.84 -10.16
CA LEU A 43 10.85 10.21 -10.04
C LEU A 43 11.48 10.49 -8.65
N GLY A 44 10.93 9.88 -7.61
CA GLY A 44 11.48 9.92 -6.27
C GLY A 44 12.84 9.24 -6.21
N LEU A 45 12.95 8.04 -6.76
CA LEU A 45 14.19 7.29 -6.84
C LEU A 45 15.25 8.04 -7.69
N ALA A 46 14.85 8.62 -8.82
CA ALA A 46 15.75 9.44 -9.64
C ALA A 46 16.32 10.62 -8.87
N ARG A 47 15.49 11.30 -8.04
CA ARG A 47 15.96 12.39 -7.18
C ARG A 47 16.91 11.90 -6.08
N LEU A 48 16.66 10.71 -5.50
CA LEU A 48 17.55 10.12 -4.51
C LEU A 48 18.91 9.75 -5.12
N ILE A 49 18.94 9.10 -6.29
CA ILE A 49 20.16 8.76 -7.01
C ILE A 49 20.95 10.03 -7.38
N GLY A 50 20.26 11.07 -7.85
CA GLY A 50 20.87 12.36 -8.19
C GLY A 50 21.50 13.10 -6.99
N LYS A 51 21.11 12.78 -5.75
CA LYS A 51 21.70 13.34 -4.52
C LYS A 51 22.91 12.56 -4.01
N VAL A 52 23.19 11.36 -4.54
CA VAL A 52 24.38 10.57 -4.13
C VAL A 52 25.64 11.25 -4.62
N PRO A 53 26.59 11.61 -3.72
CA PRO A 53 27.75 12.44 -4.07
C PRO A 53 28.65 11.86 -5.17
N LEU A 54 28.72 10.52 -5.27
CA LEU A 54 29.54 9.83 -6.28
C LEU A 54 28.83 9.60 -7.61
N LEU A 55 27.49 9.45 -7.62
CA LEU A 55 26.70 9.06 -8.80
C LEU A 55 25.97 10.26 -9.42
N GLY A 56 25.41 11.14 -8.58
CA GLY A 56 24.57 12.25 -9.04
C GLY A 56 25.28 13.22 -9.99
N PRO A 57 26.45 13.76 -9.63
CA PRO A 57 27.17 14.69 -10.49
C PRO A 57 27.80 14.04 -11.75
N ALA A 58 28.05 12.72 -11.67
CA ALA A 58 28.74 11.98 -12.74
C ALA A 58 27.80 11.51 -13.86
N LEU A 59 26.49 11.40 -13.59
CA LEU A 59 25.54 10.83 -14.54
C LEU A 59 24.60 11.89 -15.14
N PRO A 60 24.41 11.88 -16.48
CA PRO A 60 23.37 12.71 -17.11
C PRO A 60 21.98 12.38 -16.57
N GLN A 61 21.10 13.37 -16.47
CA GLN A 61 19.74 13.22 -15.96
C GLN A 61 18.93 12.10 -16.66
N LEU A 62 19.18 11.92 -17.96
CA LEU A 62 18.56 10.86 -18.76
C LEU A 62 18.97 9.46 -18.25
N VAL A 63 20.25 9.27 -17.95
CA VAL A 63 20.79 8.00 -17.43
C VAL A 63 20.18 7.69 -16.04
N ILE A 64 20.10 8.69 -15.17
CA ILE A 64 19.47 8.55 -13.84
C ILE A 64 18.00 8.14 -13.99
N SER A 65 17.27 8.74 -14.93
CA SER A 65 15.88 8.40 -15.19
C SER A 65 15.71 6.97 -15.70
N ILE A 66 16.52 6.56 -16.68
CA ILE A 66 16.51 5.19 -17.21
C ILE A 66 16.86 4.18 -16.10
N LEU A 67 17.89 4.45 -15.32
CA LEU A 67 18.31 3.59 -14.21
C LEU A 67 17.18 3.44 -13.18
N SER A 68 16.47 4.52 -12.86
CA SER A 68 15.33 4.49 -11.94
C SER A 68 14.19 3.64 -12.48
N VAL A 69 13.87 3.76 -13.75
CA VAL A 69 12.86 2.91 -14.43
C VAL A 69 13.26 1.44 -14.37
N LEU A 70 14.53 1.13 -14.68
CA LEU A 70 15.04 -0.25 -14.65
C LEU A 70 15.01 -0.85 -13.25
N ILE A 71 15.40 -0.09 -12.22
CA ILE A 71 15.36 -0.55 -10.82
C ILE A 71 13.92 -0.85 -10.39
N ILE A 72 12.98 0.02 -10.70
CA ILE A 72 11.56 -0.20 -10.35
C ILE A 72 10.96 -1.36 -11.15
N ALA A 73 11.26 -1.46 -12.44
CA ALA A 73 10.81 -2.58 -13.27
C ALA A 73 11.36 -3.92 -12.77
N LEU A 74 12.64 -3.96 -12.41
CA LEU A 74 13.26 -5.14 -11.81
C LEU A 74 12.64 -5.50 -10.46
N GLY A 75 12.39 -4.49 -9.60
CA GLY A 75 11.70 -4.68 -8.32
C GLY A 75 10.30 -5.27 -8.50
N LEU A 76 9.50 -4.73 -9.42
CA LEU A 76 8.17 -5.25 -9.74
C LEU A 76 8.25 -6.68 -10.31
N ALA A 77 9.20 -6.94 -11.22
CA ALA A 77 9.43 -8.28 -11.76
C ALA A 77 9.82 -9.28 -10.66
N MET A 78 10.67 -8.87 -9.71
CA MET A 78 11.06 -9.68 -8.56
C MET A 78 9.86 -9.99 -7.64
N VAL A 79 8.99 -9.02 -7.38
CA VAL A 79 7.74 -9.21 -6.62
C VAL A 79 6.86 -10.26 -7.31
N VAL A 80 6.60 -10.07 -8.60
CA VAL A 80 5.78 -11.00 -9.40
C VAL A 80 6.41 -12.39 -9.44
N TYR A 81 7.71 -12.48 -9.69
CA TYR A 81 8.46 -13.75 -9.67
C TYR A 81 8.34 -14.46 -8.33
N THR A 82 8.55 -13.74 -7.23
CA THR A 82 8.48 -14.33 -5.88
C THR A 82 7.09 -14.90 -5.58
N ILE A 83 6.03 -14.17 -5.96
CA ILE A 83 4.65 -14.65 -5.80
C ILE A 83 4.39 -15.88 -6.67
N LEU A 84 4.77 -15.84 -7.94
CA LEU A 84 4.54 -16.95 -8.88
C LEU A 84 5.35 -18.18 -8.53
N ALA A 85 6.62 -18.03 -8.14
CA ALA A 85 7.50 -19.13 -7.79
C ALA A 85 7.06 -19.90 -6.53
N ASN A 86 6.38 -19.21 -5.60
CA ASN A 86 5.95 -19.85 -4.33
C ASN A 86 4.47 -20.28 -4.34
N LYS A 87 3.70 -19.91 -5.35
CA LYS A 87 2.25 -20.13 -5.39
C LYS A 87 1.86 -21.60 -5.19
N ASP A 88 2.45 -22.52 -5.97
CA ASP A 88 2.06 -23.92 -5.96
C ASP A 88 2.46 -24.60 -4.65
N SER A 89 3.61 -24.22 -4.10
CA SER A 89 4.09 -24.68 -2.80
C SER A 89 3.20 -24.22 -1.65
N VAL A 90 2.78 -22.95 -1.66
CA VAL A 90 1.86 -22.39 -0.64
C VAL A 90 0.51 -23.12 -0.68
N ILE A 91 -0.01 -23.43 -1.87
CA ILE A 91 -1.28 -24.18 -2.00
C ILE A 91 -1.10 -25.62 -1.51
N ALA A 92 -0.04 -26.28 -1.93
CA ALA A 92 0.20 -27.68 -1.56
C ALA A 92 0.36 -27.85 -0.05
N MET A 93 0.89 -26.83 0.63
CA MET A 93 1.09 -26.85 2.08
C MET A 93 -0.12 -26.33 2.88
N ALA A 94 -1.09 -25.69 2.25
CA ALA A 94 -2.27 -25.12 2.91
C ALA A 94 -3.03 -26.13 3.81
N PRO A 95 -3.25 -27.42 3.43
CA PRO A 95 -3.87 -28.42 4.31
C PRO A 95 -3.05 -28.68 5.57
N ARG A 96 -1.71 -28.83 5.44
CA ARG A 96 -0.81 -29.05 6.57
C ARG A 96 -0.84 -27.88 7.56
N TYR A 97 -0.85 -26.65 7.05
CA TYR A 97 -0.96 -25.45 7.89
C TYR A 97 -2.31 -25.37 8.60
N GLN A 98 -3.38 -25.75 7.92
CA GLN A 98 -4.71 -25.80 8.53
C GLN A 98 -4.75 -26.79 9.71
N GLU A 99 -4.19 -27.98 9.56
CA GLU A 99 -4.10 -28.97 10.63
C GLU A 99 -3.25 -28.48 11.81
N SER A 100 -2.07 -27.90 11.54
CA SER A 100 -1.19 -27.34 12.56
C SER A 100 -1.83 -26.19 13.35
N LEU A 101 -2.54 -25.28 12.67
CA LEU A 101 -3.28 -24.20 13.30
C LEU A 101 -4.40 -24.74 14.20
N LEU A 102 -5.16 -25.72 13.73
CA LEU A 102 -6.19 -26.37 14.53
C LEU A 102 -5.61 -27.06 15.78
N ALA A 103 -4.47 -27.73 15.63
CA ALA A 103 -3.76 -28.36 16.76
C ALA A 103 -3.26 -27.30 17.78
N ALA A 104 -2.77 -26.15 17.29
CA ALA A 104 -2.34 -25.05 18.15
C ALA A 104 -3.53 -24.44 18.91
N VAL A 105 -4.66 -24.20 18.24
CA VAL A 105 -5.89 -23.69 18.87
C VAL A 105 -6.39 -24.68 19.93
N GLN A 106 -6.35 -26.00 19.66
CA GLN A 106 -6.73 -27.03 20.62
C GLN A 106 -5.83 -27.01 21.88
N ARG A 107 -4.50 -26.85 21.71
CA ARG A 107 -3.59 -26.74 22.86
C ARG A 107 -3.91 -25.52 23.73
N VAL A 108 -4.20 -24.39 23.13
CA VAL A 108 -4.61 -23.16 23.84
C VAL A 108 -5.94 -23.37 24.56
N ALA A 109 -6.93 -23.99 23.92
CA ALA A 109 -8.22 -24.29 24.54
C ALA A 109 -8.09 -25.18 25.77
N VAL A 110 -7.23 -26.21 25.69
CA VAL A 110 -6.91 -27.11 26.83
C VAL A 110 -6.23 -26.33 27.97
N LEU A 111 -5.28 -25.45 27.66
CA LEU A 111 -4.62 -24.60 28.64
C LEU A 111 -5.57 -23.63 29.32
N MET A 112 -6.57 -23.13 28.61
CA MET A 112 -7.60 -22.24 29.12
C MET A 112 -8.74 -22.98 29.83
N ARG A 113 -8.63 -24.31 30.01
CA ARG A 113 -9.68 -25.18 30.61
C ARG A 113 -11.05 -25.02 29.95
N VAL A 114 -11.08 -24.70 28.67
CA VAL A 114 -12.33 -24.76 27.89
C VAL A 114 -12.65 -26.25 27.69
N GLU A 115 -13.80 -26.71 28.20
CA GLU A 115 -14.21 -28.12 28.09
C GLU A 115 -14.17 -28.57 26.62
N ALA A 116 -13.38 -29.62 26.37
CA ALA A 116 -12.93 -29.96 25.03
C ALA A 116 -13.94 -30.73 24.20
N GLU A 117 -15.05 -31.24 24.76
CA GLU A 117 -16.02 -32.07 24.04
C GLU A 117 -17.45 -31.89 24.57
N PRO A 118 -18.45 -31.79 23.70
CA PRO A 118 -18.50 -32.01 22.23
C PRO A 118 -18.20 -30.74 21.39
N THR A 119 -17.95 -29.61 22.02
CA THR A 119 -17.82 -28.28 21.38
C THR A 119 -16.64 -28.22 20.40
N TRP A 120 -15.51 -28.87 20.73
CA TRP A 120 -14.30 -28.87 19.88
C TRP A 120 -14.51 -29.60 18.55
N THR A 121 -15.09 -30.78 18.57
CA THR A 121 -15.37 -31.58 17.36
C THR A 121 -16.37 -30.88 16.44
N THR A 122 -17.31 -30.16 17.02
CA THR A 122 -18.28 -29.34 16.29
C THR A 122 -17.62 -28.08 15.70
N LEU A 123 -16.81 -27.37 16.49
CA LEU A 123 -16.07 -26.20 16.04
C LEU A 123 -15.05 -26.55 14.95
N ARG A 124 -14.31 -27.65 15.12
CA ARG A 124 -13.37 -28.18 14.12
C ARG A 124 -14.09 -28.51 12.81
N ARG A 125 -15.24 -29.21 12.85
CA ARG A 125 -16.06 -29.48 11.67
C ARG A 125 -16.57 -28.23 11.01
N ALA A 126 -17.07 -27.27 11.77
CA ALA A 126 -17.55 -25.99 11.25
C ALA A 126 -16.42 -25.17 10.59
N LEU A 127 -15.25 -25.09 11.21
CA LEU A 127 -14.08 -24.40 10.66
C LEU A 127 -13.54 -25.10 9.39
N LEU A 128 -13.45 -26.43 9.38
CA LEU A 128 -13.01 -27.20 8.22
C LEU A 128 -14.02 -27.15 7.06
N ALA A 129 -15.32 -27.07 7.36
CA ALA A 129 -16.36 -26.98 6.34
C ALA A 129 -16.46 -25.58 5.71
N GLN A 130 -16.23 -24.54 6.49
CA GLN A 130 -16.43 -23.14 6.04
C GLN A 130 -15.15 -22.48 5.53
N VAL A 131 -13.99 -22.80 6.09
CA VAL A 131 -12.69 -22.20 5.73
C VAL A 131 -11.77 -23.28 5.15
N SER A 132 -11.87 -23.54 3.85
CA SER A 132 -10.81 -24.29 3.17
C SER A 132 -9.70 -23.34 2.78
N LEU A 133 -8.56 -23.38 3.48
CA LEU A 133 -7.35 -22.63 3.12
C LEU A 133 -6.94 -22.92 1.67
N GLN A 134 -7.20 -24.12 1.17
CA GLN A 134 -6.98 -24.47 -0.22
C GLN A 134 -7.85 -23.66 -1.20
N ARG A 135 -9.12 -23.41 -0.86
CA ARG A 135 -10.01 -22.52 -1.67
C ARG A 135 -9.56 -21.07 -1.59
N VAL A 136 -9.16 -20.62 -0.41
CA VAL A 136 -8.62 -19.25 -0.22
C VAL A 136 -7.31 -19.10 -0.99
N ALA A 137 -6.39 -20.05 -0.90
CA ALA A 137 -5.16 -20.06 -1.67
C ALA A 137 -5.43 -20.12 -3.17
N ALA A 138 -6.32 -20.98 -3.64
CA ALA A 138 -6.68 -21.08 -5.06
C ALA A 138 -7.36 -19.80 -5.60
N SER A 139 -8.23 -19.15 -4.83
CA SER A 139 -8.85 -17.87 -5.21
C SER A 139 -7.85 -16.71 -5.20
N ALA A 140 -6.93 -16.69 -4.25
CA ALA A 140 -5.83 -15.74 -4.23
C ALA A 140 -4.94 -15.89 -5.48
N LEU A 141 -4.73 -17.11 -5.93
CA LEU A 141 -3.92 -17.41 -7.12
C LEU A 141 -4.63 -17.16 -8.45
N ALA A 142 -5.92 -17.42 -8.56
CA ALA A 142 -6.70 -16.96 -9.70
C ALA A 142 -6.57 -15.44 -9.88
N SER A 143 -6.43 -14.73 -8.76
CA SER A 143 -6.14 -13.28 -8.75
C SER A 143 -4.72 -12.94 -9.24
N VAL A 144 -3.75 -13.85 -9.18
CA VAL A 144 -2.36 -13.59 -9.63
C VAL A 144 -2.29 -13.41 -11.16
N SER A 145 -3.06 -14.16 -11.93
CA SER A 145 -3.12 -13.98 -13.38
C SER A 145 -3.68 -12.60 -13.76
N SER A 146 -4.69 -12.12 -13.01
CA SER A 146 -5.24 -10.77 -13.19
C SER A 146 -4.26 -9.67 -12.72
N LEU A 147 -3.44 -9.96 -11.68
CA LEU A 147 -2.38 -9.05 -11.24
C LEU A 147 -1.32 -8.85 -12.33
N PHE A 148 -0.91 -9.92 -13.03
CA PHE A 148 0.07 -9.81 -14.11
C PHE A 148 -0.44 -8.90 -15.24
N ALA A 149 -1.68 -9.12 -15.69
CA ALA A 149 -2.32 -8.25 -16.68
C ALA A 149 -2.40 -6.79 -16.16
N THR A 150 -2.75 -6.59 -14.90
CA THR A 150 -2.82 -5.27 -14.28
C THR A 150 -1.44 -4.59 -14.23
N VAL A 151 -0.37 -5.32 -13.89
CA VAL A 151 1.01 -4.79 -13.86
C VAL A 151 1.43 -4.32 -15.26
N ILE A 152 1.11 -5.07 -16.32
CA ILE A 152 1.40 -4.67 -17.71
C ILE A 152 0.66 -3.36 -18.05
N VAL A 153 -0.62 -3.27 -17.72
CA VAL A 153 -1.43 -2.06 -17.99
C VAL A 153 -0.89 -0.87 -17.20
N VAL A 154 -0.54 -1.06 -15.90
CA VAL A 154 0.08 -0.03 -15.06
C VAL A 154 1.42 0.43 -15.65
N ALA A 155 2.27 -0.49 -16.09
CA ALA A 155 3.55 -0.16 -16.71
C ALA A 155 3.36 0.63 -18.01
N LEU A 156 2.40 0.23 -18.86
CA LEU A 156 2.05 0.92 -20.09
C LEU A 156 1.57 2.35 -19.79
N TYR A 157 0.64 2.52 -18.88
CA TYR A 157 0.15 3.84 -18.47
C TYR A 157 1.26 4.70 -17.82
N ALA A 158 2.13 4.11 -17.01
CA ALA A 158 3.27 4.82 -16.42
C ALA A 158 4.24 5.33 -17.52
N CYS A 159 4.50 4.50 -18.54
CA CYS A 159 5.31 4.89 -19.70
C CYS A 159 4.69 6.08 -20.46
N PHE A 160 3.38 6.01 -20.75
CA PHE A 160 2.68 7.13 -21.41
C PHE A 160 2.67 8.39 -20.53
N LEU A 161 2.47 8.27 -19.22
CA LEU A 161 2.50 9.41 -18.32
C LEU A 161 3.88 10.08 -18.24
N LEU A 162 4.97 9.30 -18.29
CA LEU A 162 6.32 9.84 -18.34
C LEU A 162 6.59 10.62 -19.63
N VAL A 163 6.09 10.14 -20.76
CA VAL A 163 6.17 10.85 -22.05
C VAL A 163 5.27 12.09 -22.03
N GLU A 164 4.04 11.96 -21.58
CA GLU A 164 3.05 13.04 -21.54
C GLU A 164 3.50 14.21 -20.64
N ARG A 165 4.24 13.90 -19.59
CA ARG A 165 4.79 14.91 -18.67
C ARG A 165 5.65 15.96 -19.39
N THR A 166 6.33 15.61 -20.48
CA THR A 166 7.16 16.56 -21.23
C THR A 166 6.34 17.65 -21.93
N HIS A 167 5.07 17.38 -22.20
CA HIS A 167 4.13 18.29 -22.87
C HIS A 167 3.19 19.04 -21.91
N LEU A 168 3.25 18.75 -20.59
CA LEU A 168 2.34 19.35 -19.61
C LEU A 168 2.42 20.87 -19.58
N ASP A 169 3.63 21.42 -19.70
CA ASP A 169 3.81 22.88 -19.68
C ASP A 169 3.10 23.58 -20.83
N VAL A 170 3.15 23.02 -22.04
CA VAL A 170 2.48 23.56 -23.23
C VAL A 170 0.96 23.43 -23.07
N LYS A 171 0.48 22.29 -22.57
CA LYS A 171 -0.96 22.07 -22.36
C LYS A 171 -1.54 22.97 -21.29
N ILE A 172 -0.82 23.20 -20.18
CA ILE A 172 -1.25 24.12 -19.12
C ILE A 172 -1.40 25.53 -19.67
N LEU A 173 -0.43 26.00 -20.47
CA LEU A 173 -0.49 27.31 -21.10
C LEU A 173 -1.65 27.44 -22.08
N ALA A 174 -1.99 26.37 -22.82
CA ALA A 174 -3.11 26.37 -23.77
C ALA A 174 -4.50 26.37 -23.09
N ILE A 175 -4.62 25.78 -21.89
CA ILE A 175 -5.91 25.68 -21.14
C ILE A 175 -6.13 26.89 -20.23
N ALA A 176 -5.06 27.49 -19.72
CA ALA A 176 -5.15 28.60 -18.79
C ALA A 176 -5.72 29.85 -19.46
N ARG A 177 -6.68 30.49 -18.80
CA ARG A 177 -7.31 31.75 -19.28
C ARG A 177 -6.44 32.97 -19.01
N SER A 178 -5.46 32.87 -18.12
CA SER A 178 -4.51 33.94 -17.78
C SER A 178 -3.15 33.35 -17.38
N PRO A 179 -2.06 34.14 -17.52
CA PRO A 179 -0.73 33.72 -17.07
C PRO A 179 -0.69 33.41 -15.55
N GLU A 180 -1.53 34.07 -14.76
CA GLU A 180 -1.64 33.81 -13.32
C GLU A 180 -2.26 32.46 -13.02
N GLN A 181 -3.32 32.10 -13.75
CA GLN A 181 -3.94 30.78 -13.65
C GLN A 181 -2.96 29.68 -14.06
N ALA A 182 -2.20 29.88 -15.12
CA ALA A 182 -1.17 28.94 -15.54
C ALA A 182 -0.11 28.73 -14.46
N ARG A 183 0.38 29.80 -13.84
CA ARG A 183 1.33 29.74 -12.74
C ARG A 183 0.75 28.98 -11.54
N ARG A 184 -0.50 29.26 -11.16
CA ARG A 184 -1.18 28.59 -10.06
C ARG A 184 -1.30 27.08 -10.30
N ILE A 185 -1.74 26.65 -11.48
CA ILE A 185 -1.85 25.24 -11.86
C ILE A 185 -0.48 24.57 -11.78
N LYS A 186 0.58 25.21 -12.32
CA LYS A 186 1.94 24.67 -12.25
C LYS A 186 2.43 24.53 -10.82
N GLN A 187 2.11 25.48 -9.95
CA GLN A 187 2.47 25.43 -8.54
C GLN A 187 1.79 24.28 -7.81
N VAL A 188 0.49 24.06 -8.00
CA VAL A 188 -0.25 22.91 -7.43
C VAL A 188 0.37 21.59 -7.86
N ILE A 189 0.68 21.44 -9.15
CA ILE A 189 1.33 20.25 -9.66
C ILE A 189 2.73 20.07 -9.04
N ALA A 190 3.48 21.17 -8.89
CA ALA A 190 4.80 21.13 -8.25
C ALA A 190 4.71 20.71 -6.77
N ASP A 191 3.72 21.22 -6.03
CA ASP A 191 3.48 20.87 -4.64
C ASP A 191 3.05 19.40 -4.46
N ILE A 192 2.16 18.90 -5.33
CA ILE A 192 1.80 17.49 -5.37
C ILE A 192 3.06 16.65 -5.66
N ASN A 193 3.83 17.01 -6.68
CA ASN A 193 5.06 16.30 -7.04
C ASN A 193 6.11 16.30 -5.91
N ALA A 194 6.22 17.39 -5.18
CA ALA A 194 7.15 17.50 -4.06
C ALA A 194 6.69 16.66 -2.86
N ARG A 195 5.47 16.91 -2.36
CA ARG A 195 4.95 16.29 -1.12
C ARG A 195 4.63 14.81 -1.32
N VAL A 196 3.78 14.48 -2.31
CA VAL A 196 3.36 13.09 -2.56
C VAL A 196 4.51 12.26 -3.11
N GLY A 197 5.32 12.83 -4.00
CA GLY A 197 6.48 12.12 -4.55
C GLY A 197 7.55 11.83 -3.50
N ALA A 198 7.81 12.76 -2.55
CA ALA A 198 8.73 12.51 -1.45
C ALA A 198 8.18 11.41 -0.52
N TYR A 199 6.90 11.50 -0.14
CA TYR A 199 6.22 10.49 0.67
C TYR A 199 6.35 9.09 0.06
N LEU A 200 6.01 8.94 -1.22
CA LEU A 200 6.04 7.63 -1.89
C LEU A 200 7.44 7.06 -2.01
N ALA A 201 8.43 7.90 -2.33
CA ALA A 201 9.83 7.47 -2.39
C ALA A 201 10.35 6.99 -1.03
N LEU A 202 10.07 7.75 0.04
CA LEU A 202 10.48 7.39 1.39
C LEU A 202 9.74 6.15 1.89
N LYS A 203 8.43 6.04 1.63
CA LYS A 203 7.63 4.87 1.99
C LYS A 203 8.10 3.61 1.28
N THR A 204 8.48 3.73 0.00
CA THR A 204 9.11 2.63 -0.75
C THR A 204 10.44 2.21 -0.11
N PHE A 205 11.29 3.17 0.21
CA PHE A 205 12.58 2.91 0.85
C PHE A 205 12.40 2.19 2.20
N LEU A 206 11.51 2.71 3.05
CA LEU A 206 11.23 2.11 4.36
C LEU A 206 10.58 0.73 4.23
N GLY A 207 9.70 0.53 3.25
CA GLY A 207 9.11 -0.77 2.95
C GLY A 207 10.16 -1.80 2.52
N VAL A 208 11.09 -1.42 1.64
CA VAL A 208 12.21 -2.29 1.22
C VAL A 208 13.13 -2.61 2.39
N LEU A 209 13.47 -1.62 3.22
CA LEU A 209 14.30 -1.80 4.41
C LEU A 209 13.62 -2.75 5.40
N LEU A 210 12.34 -2.54 5.70
CA LEU A 210 11.54 -3.39 6.57
C LEU A 210 11.47 -4.84 6.04
N GLY A 211 11.20 -4.99 4.75
CA GLY A 211 11.17 -6.30 4.09
C GLY A 211 12.52 -7.01 4.16
N ALA A 212 13.62 -6.30 3.90
CA ALA A 212 14.97 -6.87 3.97
C ALA A 212 15.35 -7.33 5.39
N LEU A 213 15.09 -6.51 6.40
CA LEU A 213 15.34 -6.87 7.80
C LEU A 213 14.47 -8.05 8.24
N SER A 214 13.20 -8.04 7.86
CA SER A 214 12.27 -9.14 8.12
C SER A 214 12.71 -10.43 7.42
N TYR A 215 13.21 -10.35 6.18
CA TYR A 215 13.78 -11.47 5.46
C TYR A 215 14.91 -12.12 6.22
N VAL A 216 15.86 -11.30 6.69
CA VAL A 216 17.02 -11.78 7.47
C VAL A 216 16.54 -12.52 8.72
N ILE A 217 15.64 -11.94 9.50
CA ILE A 217 15.07 -12.58 10.71
C ILE A 217 14.42 -13.93 10.36
N MET A 218 13.51 -13.95 9.41
CA MET A 218 12.77 -15.15 9.04
C MET A 218 13.69 -16.23 8.45
N ARG A 219 14.72 -15.83 7.69
CA ARG A 219 15.68 -16.75 7.09
C ARG A 219 16.56 -17.41 8.14
N PHE A 220 17.03 -16.65 9.14
CA PHE A 220 17.79 -17.19 10.26
C PHE A 220 16.93 -18.07 11.18
N ALA A 221 15.67 -17.74 11.37
CA ALA A 221 14.72 -18.56 12.10
C ALA A 221 14.30 -19.84 11.34
N GLY A 222 14.72 -20.04 10.09
CA GLY A 222 14.34 -21.18 9.27
C GLY A 222 12.88 -21.18 8.81
N LEU A 223 12.21 -20.01 8.78
CA LEU A 223 10.82 -19.90 8.32
C LEU A 223 10.74 -20.14 6.81
N GLU A 224 9.84 -21.02 6.41
CA GLU A 224 9.56 -21.29 5.00
C GLU A 224 8.97 -20.05 4.31
N PHE A 225 9.24 -19.90 3.02
CA PHE A 225 8.79 -18.77 2.22
C PHE A 225 9.22 -17.39 2.76
N ALA A 226 10.37 -17.30 3.45
CA ALA A 226 10.87 -16.04 4.01
C ALA A 226 10.93 -14.90 2.96
N GLY A 227 11.32 -15.21 1.72
CA GLY A 227 11.33 -14.23 0.62
C GLY A 227 9.93 -13.74 0.24
N PHE A 228 8.95 -14.62 0.19
CA PHE A 228 7.55 -14.28 -0.07
C PHE A 228 7.00 -13.34 1.04
N TRP A 229 7.21 -13.74 2.31
CA TRP A 229 6.76 -12.92 3.44
C TRP A 229 7.46 -11.56 3.50
N ALA A 230 8.75 -11.50 3.19
CA ALA A 230 9.50 -10.24 3.15
C ALA A 230 8.91 -9.26 2.12
N VAL A 231 8.59 -9.76 0.92
CA VAL A 231 7.91 -8.96 -0.11
C VAL A 231 6.52 -8.52 0.36
N MET A 232 5.75 -9.43 0.96
CA MET A 232 4.43 -9.08 1.51
C MET A 232 4.51 -8.03 2.61
N ILE A 233 5.49 -8.14 3.52
CA ILE A 233 5.74 -7.15 4.58
C ILE A 233 6.08 -5.78 3.97
N ALA A 234 6.96 -5.74 2.96
CA ALA A 234 7.32 -4.51 2.27
C ALA A 234 6.11 -3.84 1.60
N LEU A 235 5.24 -4.63 0.97
CA LEU A 235 4.01 -4.14 0.36
C LEU A 235 2.99 -3.68 1.42
N LEU A 236 2.75 -4.48 2.45
CA LEU A 236 1.81 -4.15 3.52
C LEU A 236 2.19 -2.86 4.27
N ASN A 237 3.47 -2.49 4.30
CA ASN A 237 3.94 -1.23 4.90
C ASN A 237 3.29 0.03 4.28
N TYR A 238 2.71 -0.05 3.08
CA TYR A 238 1.96 1.07 2.50
C TYR A 238 0.59 1.30 3.13
N VAL A 239 0.01 0.26 3.75
CA VAL A 239 -1.32 0.35 4.36
C VAL A 239 -1.18 0.71 5.85
N PRO A 240 -1.57 1.92 6.28
CA PRO A 240 -1.41 2.35 7.66
C PRO A 240 -2.14 1.42 8.64
N TYR A 241 -1.56 1.20 9.80
CA TYR A 241 -2.08 0.39 10.92
C TYR A 241 -2.33 -1.08 10.57
N ILE A 242 -3.16 -1.36 9.57
CA ILE A 242 -3.50 -2.73 9.14
C ILE A 242 -2.26 -3.44 8.62
N GLY A 243 -1.44 -2.75 7.83
CA GLY A 243 -0.23 -3.32 7.26
C GLY A 243 0.78 -3.72 8.33
N SER A 244 1.01 -2.87 9.32
CA SER A 244 1.91 -3.16 10.44
C SER A 244 1.47 -4.39 11.24
N PHE A 245 0.17 -4.51 11.52
CA PHE A 245 -0.40 -5.66 12.22
C PHE A 245 -0.25 -6.95 11.39
N LEU A 246 -0.67 -6.93 10.13
CA LEU A 246 -0.59 -8.10 9.26
C LEU A 246 0.85 -8.54 8.98
N SER A 247 1.80 -7.60 8.93
CA SER A 247 3.23 -7.87 8.74
C SER A 247 3.85 -8.74 9.84
N VAL A 248 3.28 -8.73 11.02
CA VAL A 248 3.73 -9.56 12.15
C VAL A 248 2.88 -10.83 12.28
N VAL A 249 1.55 -10.67 12.19
CA VAL A 249 0.61 -11.77 12.45
C VAL A 249 0.68 -12.86 11.38
N LEU A 250 0.73 -12.51 10.08
CA LEU A 250 0.71 -13.51 9.02
C LEU A 250 1.95 -14.42 9.03
N PRO A 251 3.20 -13.89 9.09
CA PRO A 251 4.38 -14.75 9.27
C PRO A 251 4.37 -15.52 10.59
N GLY A 252 3.81 -14.93 11.66
CA GLY A 252 3.65 -15.60 12.95
C GLY A 252 2.72 -16.80 12.89
N LEU A 253 1.57 -16.66 12.22
CA LEU A 253 0.65 -17.78 11.97
C LEU A 253 1.33 -18.88 11.13
N MET A 254 2.13 -18.48 10.14
CA MET A 254 2.95 -19.39 9.36
C MET A 254 3.96 -20.15 10.23
N ALA A 255 4.62 -19.45 11.16
CA ALA A 255 5.56 -20.08 12.10
C ALA A 255 4.86 -21.10 13.02
N VAL A 256 3.67 -20.77 13.55
CA VAL A 256 2.84 -21.72 14.32
C VAL A 256 2.55 -22.98 13.48
N ALA A 257 2.17 -22.80 12.23
CA ALA A 257 1.80 -23.88 11.34
C ALA A 257 3.00 -24.75 10.94
N GLN A 258 4.17 -24.15 10.75
CA GLN A 258 5.39 -24.86 10.35
C GLN A 258 6.04 -25.60 11.50
N PHE A 259 6.26 -24.94 12.62
CA PHE A 259 7.04 -25.51 13.74
C PHE A 259 6.15 -26.28 14.74
N GLY A 260 4.86 -26.05 14.76
CA GLY A 260 3.94 -26.63 15.74
C GLY A 260 4.25 -26.22 17.18
N SER A 261 5.16 -25.27 17.39
CA SER A 261 5.66 -24.74 18.66
C SER A 261 5.24 -23.28 18.82
N ALA A 262 4.54 -23.00 19.91
CA ALA A 262 4.16 -21.63 20.25
C ALA A 262 5.40 -20.77 20.59
N GLY A 263 6.44 -21.35 21.17
CA GLY A 263 7.66 -20.64 21.57
C GLY A 263 8.40 -20.05 20.36
N GLU A 264 8.64 -20.85 19.32
CA GLU A 264 9.31 -20.42 18.08
C GLU A 264 8.48 -19.36 17.34
N ALA A 265 7.17 -19.57 17.27
CA ALA A 265 6.28 -18.61 16.64
C ALA A 265 6.28 -17.28 17.37
N ILE A 266 6.21 -17.28 18.71
CA ILE A 266 6.28 -16.05 19.54
C ILE A 266 7.63 -15.38 19.34
N GLN A 267 8.73 -16.10 19.29
CA GLN A 267 10.06 -15.52 19.08
C GLN A 267 10.15 -14.81 17.72
N ILE A 268 9.63 -15.40 16.65
CA ILE A 268 9.59 -14.81 15.31
C ILE A 268 8.67 -13.56 15.33
N MET A 269 7.47 -13.68 15.89
CA MET A 269 6.53 -12.56 16.00
C MET A 269 7.12 -11.37 16.77
N MET A 270 7.77 -11.65 17.91
CA MET A 270 8.41 -10.60 18.72
C MET A 270 9.56 -9.93 17.96
N SER A 271 10.40 -10.72 17.27
CA SER A 271 11.51 -10.19 16.47
C SER A 271 11.00 -9.28 15.33
N LEU A 272 9.95 -9.72 14.61
CA LEU A 272 9.30 -8.93 13.56
C LEU A 272 8.61 -7.68 14.15
N ALA A 273 7.94 -7.83 15.32
CA ALA A 273 7.29 -6.72 15.99
C ALA A 273 8.29 -5.64 16.45
N VAL A 274 9.47 -6.03 16.93
CA VAL A 274 10.53 -5.08 17.30
C VAL A 274 10.99 -4.29 16.08
N VAL A 275 11.27 -4.94 14.95
CA VAL A 275 11.68 -4.25 13.72
C VAL A 275 10.56 -3.34 13.22
N GLN A 276 9.32 -3.83 13.21
CA GLN A 276 8.14 -3.04 12.82
C GLN A 276 7.95 -1.82 13.73
N PHE A 277 8.14 -2.00 15.04
CA PHE A 277 8.03 -0.93 16.03
C PHE A 277 9.11 0.13 15.82
N VAL A 278 10.37 -0.28 15.64
CA VAL A 278 11.51 0.63 15.43
C VAL A 278 11.32 1.42 14.12
N ILE A 279 10.98 0.74 13.02
CA ILE A 279 10.78 1.41 11.74
C ILE A 279 9.54 2.31 11.80
N GLY A 280 8.41 1.82 12.29
CA GLY A 280 7.14 2.55 12.26
C GLY A 280 7.05 3.71 13.23
N ASN A 281 7.68 3.61 14.43
CA ASN A 281 7.55 4.65 15.45
C ASN A 281 8.76 5.58 15.56
N PHE A 282 9.91 5.21 15.05
CA PHE A 282 11.12 6.05 15.10
C PHE A 282 11.56 6.48 13.70
N LEU A 283 11.78 5.52 12.79
CA LEU A 283 12.37 5.83 11.49
C LEU A 283 11.35 6.49 10.55
N ASP A 284 10.11 6.00 10.51
CA ASP A 284 9.03 6.55 9.68
C ASP A 284 8.77 8.03 10.01
N PRO A 285 8.51 8.44 11.27
CA PRO A 285 8.35 9.84 11.64
C PRO A 285 9.61 10.68 11.45
N TYR A 286 10.79 10.12 11.75
CA TYR A 286 12.07 10.83 11.59
C TYR A 286 12.36 11.19 10.13
N VAL A 287 12.11 10.25 9.20
CA VAL A 287 12.41 10.42 7.78
C VAL A 287 11.30 11.17 7.04
N MET A 288 10.03 10.89 7.39
CA MET A 288 8.87 11.48 6.71
C MET A 288 8.48 12.85 7.28
N GLY A 289 8.70 13.10 8.57
CA GLY A 289 8.22 14.32 9.23
C GLY A 289 6.73 14.55 8.98
N ASN A 290 6.34 15.80 8.77
CA ASN A 290 4.98 16.20 8.43
C ASN A 290 4.75 16.31 6.90
N SER A 291 5.33 15.41 6.11
CA SER A 291 5.37 15.53 4.64
C SER A 291 4.00 15.66 3.98
N LEU A 292 2.96 15.04 4.53
CA LEU A 292 1.60 15.09 3.94
C LEU A 292 0.59 15.93 4.73
N ASN A 293 0.93 16.30 5.97
CA ASN A 293 0.06 17.11 6.85
C ASN A 293 -1.40 16.59 6.97
N LEU A 294 -1.60 15.28 6.93
CA LEU A 294 -2.90 14.64 7.13
C LEU A 294 -3.10 14.26 8.60
N SER A 295 -4.29 14.48 9.15
CA SER A 295 -4.60 14.03 10.50
C SER A 295 -4.71 12.49 10.56
N PRO A 296 -4.33 11.84 11.68
CA PRO A 296 -4.49 10.39 11.85
C PRO A 296 -5.94 9.92 11.63
N PHE A 297 -6.91 10.71 12.06
CA PHE A 297 -8.32 10.42 11.84
C PHE A 297 -8.69 10.49 10.35
N ALA A 298 -8.19 11.50 9.62
CA ALA A 298 -8.40 11.60 8.17
C ALA A 298 -7.79 10.41 7.42
N ILE A 299 -6.62 9.91 7.87
CA ILE A 299 -6.00 8.71 7.29
C ILE A 299 -6.90 7.48 7.50
N LEU A 300 -7.47 7.28 8.69
CA LEU A 300 -8.37 6.16 8.97
C LEU A 300 -9.67 6.24 8.15
N VAL A 301 -10.28 7.42 8.08
CA VAL A 301 -11.49 7.63 7.28
C VAL A 301 -11.19 7.43 5.79
N SER A 302 -10.08 7.96 5.29
CA SER A 302 -9.69 7.77 3.89
C SER A 302 -9.45 6.30 3.57
N LEU A 303 -8.79 5.57 4.47
CA LEU A 303 -8.58 4.14 4.34
C LEU A 303 -9.92 3.39 4.21
N ALA A 304 -10.87 3.68 5.11
CA ALA A 304 -12.20 3.06 5.07
C ALA A 304 -12.94 3.36 3.75
N VAL A 305 -12.92 4.62 3.30
CA VAL A 305 -13.58 5.05 2.06
C VAL A 305 -12.94 4.38 0.84
N TRP A 306 -11.61 4.45 0.70
CA TRP A 306 -10.93 3.90 -0.47
C TRP A 306 -10.97 2.36 -0.50
N VAL A 307 -10.96 1.70 0.67
CA VAL A 307 -11.18 0.25 0.75
C VAL A 307 -12.60 -0.12 0.32
N ALA A 308 -13.62 0.65 0.72
CA ALA A 308 -15.00 0.42 0.29
C ALA A 308 -15.17 0.59 -1.22
N LEU A 309 -14.47 1.55 -1.84
CA LEU A 309 -14.56 1.82 -3.28
C LEU A 309 -13.77 0.81 -4.11
N TRP A 310 -12.52 0.51 -3.73
CA TRP A 310 -11.56 -0.21 -4.57
C TRP A 310 -10.94 -1.44 -3.91
N GLY A 311 -11.35 -1.82 -2.69
CA GLY A 311 -10.81 -2.96 -1.96
C GLY A 311 -9.34 -2.77 -1.56
N VAL A 312 -8.54 -3.83 -1.68
CA VAL A 312 -7.11 -3.82 -1.37
C VAL A 312 -6.33 -2.73 -2.14
N PRO A 313 -6.49 -2.57 -3.47
CA PRO A 313 -5.90 -1.43 -4.19
C PRO A 313 -6.20 -0.07 -3.55
N GLY A 314 -7.44 0.12 -3.08
CA GLY A 314 -7.84 1.34 -2.39
C GLY A 314 -7.07 1.57 -1.08
N ALA A 315 -6.78 0.50 -0.33
CA ALA A 315 -5.98 0.59 0.90
C ALA A 315 -4.57 1.14 0.63
N PHE A 316 -3.91 0.67 -0.43
CA PHE A 316 -2.58 1.14 -0.83
C PHE A 316 -2.57 2.61 -1.27
N LEU A 317 -3.60 3.02 -1.98
CA LEU A 317 -3.70 4.34 -2.59
C LEU A 317 -4.37 5.38 -1.69
N ALA A 318 -4.94 4.97 -0.55
CA ALA A 318 -5.74 5.84 0.33
C ALA A 318 -4.99 7.12 0.74
N VAL A 319 -3.79 6.98 1.27
CA VAL A 319 -2.99 8.11 1.76
C VAL A 319 -2.54 9.02 0.61
N PRO A 320 -1.91 8.52 -0.48
CA PRO A 320 -1.47 9.38 -1.57
C PRO A 320 -2.63 10.12 -2.25
N ILE A 321 -3.75 9.44 -2.50
CA ILE A 321 -4.90 10.09 -3.14
C ILE A 321 -5.49 11.18 -2.23
N THR A 322 -5.68 10.88 -0.95
CA THR A 322 -6.22 11.87 0.00
C THR A 322 -5.30 13.06 0.17
N ALA A 323 -3.98 12.85 0.17
CA ALA A 323 -3.00 13.93 0.19
C ALA A 323 -3.10 14.81 -1.06
N MET A 324 -3.19 14.22 -2.26
CA MET A 324 -3.42 14.97 -3.50
C MET A 324 -4.73 15.75 -3.46
N MET A 325 -5.83 15.13 -2.99
CA MET A 325 -7.11 15.80 -2.84
C MET A 325 -7.02 16.98 -1.86
N THR A 326 -6.33 16.82 -0.73
CA THR A 326 -6.15 17.89 0.26
C THR A 326 -5.41 19.09 -0.34
N ILE A 327 -4.34 18.86 -1.11
CA ILE A 327 -3.61 19.92 -1.81
C ILE A 327 -4.51 20.61 -2.83
N ILE A 328 -5.25 19.87 -3.64
CA ILE A 328 -6.16 20.43 -4.64
C ILE A 328 -7.28 21.24 -3.96
N PHE A 329 -7.91 20.70 -2.92
CA PHE A 329 -9.01 21.34 -2.22
C PHE A 329 -8.58 22.63 -1.51
N SER A 330 -7.31 22.73 -1.07
CA SER A 330 -6.79 23.93 -0.43
C SER A 330 -6.75 25.15 -1.37
N GLU A 331 -6.69 24.90 -2.68
CA GLU A 331 -6.60 25.93 -3.71
C GLU A 331 -7.94 26.61 -4.04
N PHE A 332 -9.05 25.97 -3.72
CA PHE A 332 -10.38 26.50 -4.05
C PHE A 332 -11.12 26.93 -2.79
N PRO A 333 -11.61 28.19 -2.71
CA PRO A 333 -12.31 28.70 -1.51
C PRO A 333 -13.48 27.81 -1.06
N GLY A 334 -14.22 27.24 -2.01
CA GLY A 334 -15.39 26.39 -1.73
C GLY A 334 -15.05 25.03 -1.10
N THR A 335 -13.88 24.46 -1.39
CA THR A 335 -13.43 23.15 -0.88
C THR A 335 -12.36 23.26 0.20
N ARG A 336 -11.80 24.44 0.43
CA ARG A 336 -10.80 24.72 1.46
C ARG A 336 -11.20 24.23 2.87
N PRO A 337 -12.45 24.38 3.33
CA PRO A 337 -12.87 23.82 4.62
C PRO A 337 -12.64 22.32 4.73
N ILE A 338 -12.82 21.55 3.64
CA ILE A 338 -12.57 20.12 3.60
C ILE A 338 -11.06 19.85 3.77
N ALA A 339 -10.20 20.60 3.08
CA ALA A 339 -8.75 20.49 3.22
C ALA A 339 -8.30 20.79 4.66
N VAL A 340 -8.89 21.79 5.32
CA VAL A 340 -8.63 22.13 6.74
C VAL A 340 -9.01 20.97 7.66
N LEU A 341 -10.16 20.33 7.45
CA LEU A 341 -10.62 19.19 8.25
C LEU A 341 -9.72 17.95 8.07
N LEU A 342 -9.16 17.75 6.88
CA LEU A 342 -8.26 16.63 6.59
C LEU A 342 -6.85 16.87 7.15
N SER A 343 -6.44 18.13 7.33
CA SER A 343 -5.10 18.50 7.79
C SER A 343 -4.90 18.26 9.28
N GLN A 344 -3.64 17.97 9.68
CA GLN A 344 -3.29 17.72 11.07
C GLN A 344 -3.34 18.99 11.94
N ASN A 345 -2.94 20.12 11.38
CA ASN A 345 -2.76 21.37 12.12
C ASN A 345 -3.69 22.52 11.65
N GLY A 346 -4.71 22.21 10.85
CA GLY A 346 -5.63 23.20 10.32
C GLY A 346 -5.06 24.11 9.21
N LYS A 347 -3.83 23.85 8.77
CA LYS A 347 -3.17 24.60 7.68
C LYS A 347 -2.85 23.59 6.56
N PRO A 348 -3.74 23.43 5.58
CA PRO A 348 -3.57 22.44 4.50
C PRO A 348 -2.41 22.76 3.56
#